data_2a8e4acf625ffc98f494bd18ed0afc90
#
_entry.id   2a8e4acf625ffc98f494bd18ed0afc90
#
_cell.length_a   1.000
_cell.length_b   1.000
_cell.length_c   1.000
_cell.angle_alpha   90.00
_cell.angle_beta   90.00
_cell.angle_gamma   90.00
#
_symmetry.space_group_name_H-M   'P 1'
#
loop_
_entity.id
_entity.type
_entity.pdbx_description
1 polymer ?
#
loop_
_entity_poly.entity_id
_entity_poly.type
_entity_poly.pdbx_seq_one_letter_code
_entity_poly.pdbx_strand_id
1 'polypeptide(L)'
;VKSQIETRDYIYTINRDLSPYTVYESDLVSMPIRYRTFEELSKMQDQYVIAKAMMVDTKEQIDKAWAELSAEMRDRFSIVRSEDFYLEFMNKQASKGNALQLLSEELGIKKEEVMALGNAQNDDSMIEFAGLGVAMGNSIPGTLKIADVTTADNNHDGVGKAIEKYVLK
;
A
#
# COMPACT_ATOMS: atom_id res chain seq x y z
N VAL A 1 -16.13 -6.77 12.90
CA VAL A 1 -15.28 -5.87 12.08
C VAL A 1 -16.02 -5.49 10.81
N LYS A 2 -16.00 -4.23 10.46
CA LYS A 2 -16.57 -3.73 9.21
C LYS A 2 -15.58 -3.94 8.07
N SER A 3 -16.09 -4.07 6.84
CA SER A 3 -15.26 -4.37 5.67
C SER A 3 -15.66 -3.56 4.45
N GLN A 4 -14.69 -3.33 3.59
CA GLN A 4 -14.87 -2.64 2.31
C GLN A 4 -13.93 -3.22 1.26
N ILE A 5 -14.24 -2.99 0.00
CA ILE A 5 -13.34 -3.21 -1.12
C ILE A 5 -13.15 -1.91 -1.89
N GLU A 6 -11.97 -1.72 -2.42
CA GLU A 6 -11.65 -0.57 -3.25
C GLU A 6 -11.41 -1.02 -4.69
N THR A 7 -12.06 -0.31 -5.58
CA THR A 7 -11.91 -0.45 -7.03
C THR A 7 -11.27 0.82 -7.59
N ARG A 8 -11.25 0.98 -8.89
CA ARG A 8 -10.75 2.21 -9.51
C ARG A 8 -11.55 3.46 -9.13
N ASP A 9 -12.87 3.32 -8.99
CA ASP A 9 -13.77 4.49 -8.95
C ASP A 9 -14.58 4.58 -7.66
N TYR A 10 -14.68 3.50 -6.87
CA TYR A 10 -15.57 3.41 -5.72
C TYR A 10 -14.99 2.58 -4.59
N ILE A 11 -15.35 2.97 -3.38
CA ILE A 11 -15.31 2.11 -2.19
C ILE A 11 -16.66 1.41 -2.08
N TYR A 12 -16.68 0.09 -2.14
CA TYR A 12 -17.88 -0.70 -1.90
C TYR A 12 -17.85 -1.30 -0.51
N THR A 13 -18.97 -1.22 0.21
CA THR A 13 -19.13 -1.86 1.51
C THR A 13 -20.45 -2.60 1.63
N ILE A 14 -20.45 -3.70 2.38
CA ILE A 14 -21.66 -4.44 2.77
C ILE A 14 -22.26 -3.92 4.07
N ASN A 15 -21.60 -3.00 4.72
CA ASN A 15 -22.01 -2.46 6.01
C ASN A 15 -22.95 -1.25 5.80
N ARG A 16 -24.20 -1.39 6.19
CA ARG A 16 -25.19 -0.28 6.15
C ARG A 16 -24.86 0.81 7.16
N ASP A 17 -24.34 0.38 8.31
CA ASP A 17 -23.83 1.27 9.34
C ASP A 17 -22.33 1.48 9.08
N LEU A 18 -22.01 2.63 8.51
CA LEU A 18 -20.64 2.95 8.11
C LEU A 18 -19.73 3.14 9.31
N SER A 19 -18.51 2.65 9.19
CA SER A 19 -17.44 3.04 10.10
C SER A 19 -17.01 4.48 9.84
N PRO A 20 -16.70 5.29 10.86
CA PRO A 20 -16.07 6.60 10.65
C PRO A 20 -14.74 6.48 9.88
N TYR A 21 -14.05 5.35 10.01
CA TYR A 21 -12.82 5.07 9.28
C TYR A 21 -13.07 4.77 7.79
N THR A 22 -14.24 4.21 7.40
CA THR A 22 -14.65 4.09 5.99
C THR A 22 -14.85 5.47 5.37
N VAL A 23 -15.45 6.40 6.13
CA VAL A 23 -15.66 7.79 5.69
C VAL A 23 -14.32 8.51 5.57
N TYR A 24 -13.44 8.34 6.55
CA TYR A 24 -12.08 8.90 6.52
C TYR A 24 -11.28 8.42 5.29
N GLU A 25 -11.31 7.11 4.98
CA GLU A 25 -10.66 6.58 3.79
C GLU A 25 -11.24 7.18 2.50
N SER A 26 -12.57 7.29 2.42
CA SER A 26 -13.26 7.89 1.28
C SER A 26 -12.79 9.33 1.00
N ASP A 27 -12.63 10.12 2.06
CA ASP A 27 -12.10 11.48 1.96
C ASP A 27 -10.62 11.48 1.53
N LEU A 28 -9.81 10.61 2.14
CA LEU A 28 -8.38 10.53 1.87
C LEU A 28 -8.06 10.18 0.41
N VAL A 29 -8.79 9.20 -0.14
CA VAL A 29 -8.59 8.76 -1.53
C VAL A 29 -9.52 9.43 -2.53
N SER A 30 -10.39 10.35 -2.07
CA SER A 30 -11.39 11.05 -2.89
C SER A 30 -12.30 10.10 -3.68
N MET A 31 -12.68 8.96 -3.10
CA MET A 31 -13.56 7.96 -3.72
C MET A 31 -14.91 7.88 -3.03
N PRO A 32 -16.02 7.92 -3.77
CA PRO A 32 -17.37 7.81 -3.18
C PRO A 32 -17.65 6.39 -2.69
N ILE A 33 -18.38 6.31 -1.57
CA ILE A 33 -18.81 5.05 -0.96
C ILE A 33 -20.10 4.56 -1.62
N ARG A 34 -20.17 3.26 -1.90
CA ARG A 34 -21.33 2.56 -2.43
C ARG A 34 -21.66 1.36 -1.56
N TYR A 35 -22.88 1.34 -1.01
CA TYR A 35 -23.41 0.14 -0.37
C TYR A 35 -23.78 -0.90 -1.44
N ARG A 36 -23.41 -2.16 -1.20
CA ARG A 36 -23.84 -3.34 -1.97
C ARG A 36 -24.03 -4.50 -1.02
N THR A 37 -24.95 -5.40 -1.33
CA THR A 37 -25.02 -6.68 -0.65
C THR A 37 -23.85 -7.58 -1.07
N PHE A 38 -23.55 -8.59 -0.29
CA PHE A 38 -22.52 -9.58 -0.64
C PHE A 38 -22.83 -10.28 -1.98
N GLU A 39 -24.12 -10.58 -2.21
CA GLU A 39 -24.57 -11.19 -3.46
C GLU A 39 -24.33 -10.29 -4.67
N GLU A 40 -24.62 -8.99 -4.54
CA GLU A 40 -24.35 -8.02 -5.60
C GLU A 40 -22.85 -7.92 -5.89
N LEU A 41 -22.00 -7.82 -4.85
CA LEU A 41 -20.55 -7.80 -5.01
C LEU A 41 -20.01 -9.07 -5.69
N SER A 42 -20.53 -10.24 -5.30
CA SER A 42 -20.12 -11.51 -5.90
C SER A 42 -20.46 -11.60 -7.40
N LYS A 43 -21.56 -10.98 -7.84
CA LYS A 43 -21.93 -10.90 -9.25
C LYS A 43 -21.12 -9.86 -10.03
N MET A 44 -20.51 -8.92 -9.35
CA MET A 44 -19.72 -7.84 -9.95
C MET A 44 -18.23 -8.16 -10.06
N GLN A 45 -17.75 -9.26 -9.49
CA GLN A 45 -16.32 -9.57 -9.41
C GLN A 45 -15.59 -9.57 -10.77
N ASP A 46 -16.28 -9.95 -11.84
CA ASP A 46 -15.71 -9.96 -13.19
C ASP A 46 -15.84 -8.60 -13.92
N GLN A 47 -16.51 -7.63 -13.32
CA GLN A 47 -16.77 -6.31 -13.91
C GLN A 47 -15.79 -5.25 -13.42
N TYR A 48 -15.14 -5.49 -12.27
CA TYR A 48 -14.27 -4.52 -11.61
C TYR A 48 -12.96 -5.15 -11.18
N VAL A 49 -11.89 -4.42 -11.39
CA VAL A 49 -10.61 -4.74 -10.77
C VAL A 49 -10.67 -4.28 -9.31
N ILE A 50 -10.58 -5.23 -8.39
CA ILE A 50 -10.47 -4.96 -6.96
C ILE A 50 -9.00 -4.66 -6.67
N ALA A 51 -8.71 -3.42 -6.26
CA ALA A 51 -7.36 -3.01 -5.90
C ALA A 51 -6.94 -3.58 -4.54
N LYS A 52 -7.82 -3.44 -3.55
CA LYS A 52 -7.64 -4.00 -2.20
C LYS A 52 -8.98 -4.28 -1.52
N ALA A 53 -8.97 -5.20 -0.57
CA ALA A 53 -10.03 -5.36 0.41
C ALA A 53 -9.52 -4.88 1.77
N MET A 54 -10.38 -4.31 2.60
CA MET A 54 -10.00 -3.79 3.90
C MET A 54 -10.97 -4.25 4.99
N MET A 55 -10.43 -4.51 6.16
CA MET A 55 -11.15 -4.47 7.42
C MET A 55 -10.91 -3.09 8.05
N VAL A 56 -11.98 -2.44 8.47
CA VAL A 56 -11.95 -1.05 8.97
C VAL A 56 -12.78 -0.96 10.25
N ASP A 57 -12.13 -0.74 11.39
CA ASP A 57 -12.80 -0.66 12.69
C ASP A 57 -11.87 -0.01 13.73
N THR A 58 -12.29 0.01 15.00
CA THR A 58 -11.43 0.45 16.09
C THR A 58 -10.17 -0.40 16.17
N LYS A 59 -9.10 0.17 16.75
CA LYS A 59 -7.83 -0.54 16.97
C LYS A 59 -8.04 -1.92 17.64
N GLU A 60 -8.89 -1.96 18.67
CA GLU A 60 -9.18 -3.19 19.41
C GLU A 60 -9.78 -4.27 18.52
N GLN A 61 -10.74 -3.92 17.66
CA GLN A 61 -11.37 -4.85 16.73
C GLN A 61 -10.39 -5.33 15.65
N ILE A 62 -9.53 -4.46 15.18
CA ILE A 62 -8.49 -4.81 14.21
C ILE A 62 -7.41 -5.70 14.85
N ASP A 63 -7.01 -5.45 16.11
CA ASP A 63 -6.08 -6.31 16.84
C ASP A 63 -6.64 -7.74 16.97
N LYS A 64 -7.93 -7.86 17.30
CA LYS A 64 -8.63 -9.14 17.36
C LYS A 64 -8.69 -9.83 16.01
N ALA A 65 -9.09 -9.12 14.96
CA ALA A 65 -9.15 -9.65 13.60
C ALA A 65 -7.78 -10.14 13.14
N TRP A 66 -6.71 -9.38 13.41
CA TRP A 66 -5.34 -9.78 13.11
C TRP A 66 -4.95 -11.09 13.78
N ALA A 67 -5.28 -11.26 15.04
CA ALA A 67 -4.98 -12.48 15.80
C ALA A 67 -5.75 -13.71 15.28
N GLU A 68 -6.96 -13.50 14.75
CA GLU A 68 -7.85 -14.55 14.24
C GLU A 68 -7.62 -14.88 12.75
N LEU A 69 -6.74 -14.18 12.05
CA LEU A 69 -6.43 -14.46 10.63
C LEU A 69 -5.88 -15.87 10.44
N SER A 70 -6.55 -16.63 9.58
CA SER A 70 -6.13 -17.99 9.25
C SER A 70 -4.79 -18.02 8.50
N ALA A 71 -4.09 -19.16 8.59
CA ALA A 71 -2.87 -19.39 7.82
C ALA A 71 -3.14 -19.31 6.31
N GLU A 72 -4.31 -19.78 5.85
CA GLU A 72 -4.72 -19.69 4.44
C GLU A 72 -4.81 -18.23 3.97
N MET A 73 -5.43 -17.33 4.76
CA MET A 73 -5.51 -15.90 4.41
C MET A 73 -4.12 -15.28 4.30
N ARG A 74 -3.23 -15.58 5.26
CA ARG A 74 -1.84 -15.10 5.24
C ARG A 74 -1.04 -15.65 4.07
N ASP A 75 -1.38 -16.84 3.60
CA ASP A 75 -0.74 -17.43 2.43
C ASP A 75 -1.27 -16.88 1.11
N ARG A 76 -2.55 -16.58 1.01
CA ARG A 76 -3.18 -16.09 -0.24
C ARG A 76 -2.96 -14.61 -0.51
N PHE A 77 -2.85 -13.78 0.52
CA PHE A 77 -2.83 -12.33 0.38
C PHE A 77 -1.58 -11.70 0.99
N SER A 78 -1.16 -10.59 0.42
CA SER A 78 -0.32 -9.62 1.11
C SER A 78 -1.22 -8.87 2.08
N ILE A 79 -0.95 -8.98 3.38
CA ILE A 79 -1.78 -8.38 4.43
C ILE A 79 -0.94 -7.33 5.14
N VAL A 80 -1.39 -6.09 5.07
CA VAL A 80 -0.69 -4.94 5.64
C VAL A 80 -1.59 -4.23 6.65
N ARG A 81 -1.01 -3.84 7.76
CA ARG A 81 -1.62 -2.92 8.71
C ARG A 81 -1.07 -1.52 8.41
N SER A 82 -1.81 -0.74 7.64
CA SER A 82 -1.39 0.61 7.24
C SER A 82 -1.63 1.65 8.33
N GLU A 83 -2.67 1.43 9.15
CA GLU A 83 -3.02 2.22 10.31
C GLU A 83 -3.50 1.33 11.46
N ASP A 84 -3.61 1.86 12.66
CA ASP A 84 -4.12 1.12 13.82
C ASP A 84 -5.55 0.57 13.62
N PHE A 85 -6.31 1.21 12.76
CA PHE A 85 -7.72 0.93 12.46
C PHE A 85 -7.96 0.32 11.07
N TYR A 86 -6.88 -0.01 10.32
CA TYR A 86 -6.93 -0.62 8.99
C TYR A 86 -6.17 -1.94 8.92
N LEU A 87 -6.79 -2.90 8.23
CA LEU A 87 -6.14 -4.13 7.81
C LEU A 87 -6.44 -4.35 6.33
N GLU A 88 -5.43 -4.25 5.50
CA GLU A 88 -5.52 -4.28 4.04
C GLU A 88 -5.11 -5.64 3.49
N PHE A 89 -5.89 -6.14 2.55
CA PHE A 89 -5.67 -7.41 1.85
C PHE A 89 -5.48 -7.13 0.37
N MET A 90 -4.33 -7.47 -0.15
CA MET A 90 -3.95 -7.26 -1.54
C MET A 90 -3.47 -8.56 -2.18
N ASN A 91 -3.42 -8.59 -3.50
CA ASN A 91 -2.72 -9.67 -4.19
C ASN A 91 -1.26 -9.73 -3.71
N LYS A 92 -0.71 -10.92 -3.52
CA LYS A 92 0.70 -11.10 -3.10
C LYS A 92 1.71 -10.42 -4.02
N GLN A 93 1.37 -10.31 -5.30
CA GLN A 93 2.20 -9.62 -6.29
C GLN A 93 2.03 -8.09 -6.27
N ALA A 94 1.02 -7.58 -5.55
CA ALA A 94 0.82 -6.14 -5.41
C ALA A 94 1.81 -5.58 -4.38
N SER A 95 2.96 -5.15 -4.85
CA SER A 95 3.98 -4.44 -4.06
C SER A 95 4.51 -3.26 -4.87
N LYS A 96 5.06 -2.26 -4.19
CA LYS A 96 5.69 -1.12 -4.85
C LYS A 96 6.86 -1.56 -5.74
N GLY A 97 7.62 -2.58 -5.34
CA GLY A 97 8.72 -3.15 -6.13
C GLY A 97 8.22 -3.80 -7.42
N ASN A 98 7.20 -4.65 -7.35
CA ASN A 98 6.62 -5.26 -8.55
C ASN A 98 6.00 -4.22 -9.49
N ALA A 99 5.31 -3.21 -8.94
CA ALA A 99 4.77 -2.11 -9.74
C ALA A 99 5.90 -1.33 -10.45
N LEU A 100 6.99 -1.05 -9.75
CA LEU A 100 8.15 -0.38 -10.30
C LEU A 100 8.85 -1.22 -11.38
N GLN A 101 8.97 -2.52 -11.16
CA GLN A 101 9.51 -3.45 -12.15
C GLN A 101 8.67 -3.45 -13.43
N LEU A 102 7.36 -3.66 -13.33
CA LEU A 102 6.46 -3.66 -14.49
C LEU A 102 6.50 -2.31 -15.25
N LEU A 103 6.51 -1.21 -14.51
CA LEU A 103 6.63 0.12 -15.12
C LEU A 103 7.96 0.30 -15.86
N SER A 104 9.06 -0.16 -15.27
CA SER A 104 10.39 -0.09 -15.89
C SER A 104 10.44 -0.92 -17.17
N GLU A 105 9.87 -2.13 -17.15
CA GLU A 105 9.78 -3.01 -18.32
C GLU A 105 8.94 -2.35 -19.45
N GLU A 106 7.79 -1.78 -19.12
CA GLU A 106 6.90 -1.10 -20.08
C GLU A 106 7.57 0.13 -20.73
N LEU A 107 8.35 0.87 -19.95
CA LEU A 107 9.07 2.07 -20.42
C LEU A 107 10.43 1.75 -21.05
N GLY A 108 10.89 0.51 -21.00
CA GLY A 108 12.22 0.11 -21.48
C GLY A 108 13.37 0.68 -20.65
N ILE A 109 13.13 1.01 -19.38
CA ILE A 109 14.11 1.52 -18.42
C ILE A 109 14.79 0.34 -17.72
N LYS A 110 16.12 0.34 -17.71
CA LYS A 110 16.88 -0.71 -17.00
C LYS A 110 16.86 -0.46 -15.51
N LYS A 111 16.97 -1.54 -14.73
CA LYS A 111 17.04 -1.50 -13.26
C LYS A 111 18.10 -0.50 -12.76
N GLU A 112 19.25 -0.48 -13.41
CA GLU A 112 20.39 0.37 -13.05
C GLU A 112 20.13 1.87 -13.28
N GLU A 113 19.07 2.20 -14.02
CA GLU A 113 18.63 3.58 -14.33
C GLU A 113 17.52 4.04 -13.36
N VAL A 114 17.12 3.18 -12.42
CA VAL A 114 16.03 3.45 -11.45
C VAL A 114 16.63 3.86 -10.11
N MET A 115 16.18 4.99 -9.59
CA MET A 115 16.38 5.39 -8.20
C MET A 115 15.03 5.34 -7.47
N ALA A 116 14.97 4.61 -6.34
CA ALA A 116 13.78 4.55 -5.49
C ALA A 116 14.06 5.12 -4.11
N LEU A 117 13.12 5.92 -3.59
CA LEU A 117 13.21 6.52 -2.27
C LEU A 117 12.03 6.07 -1.41
N GLY A 118 12.29 5.72 -0.15
CA GLY A 118 11.25 5.29 0.77
C GLY A 118 11.66 5.40 2.23
N ASN A 119 10.72 5.12 3.13
CA ASN A 119 10.96 5.27 4.58
C ASN A 119 10.37 4.13 5.42
N ALA A 120 9.51 3.27 4.89
CA ALA A 120 8.79 2.27 5.65
C ALA A 120 8.75 0.91 4.92
N GLN A 121 8.30 -0.12 5.61
CA GLN A 121 8.30 -1.50 5.13
C GLN A 121 7.61 -1.70 3.77
N ASN A 122 6.58 -0.93 3.46
CA ASN A 122 5.90 -0.99 2.17
C ASN A 122 6.76 -0.45 1.00
N ASP A 123 7.85 0.24 1.30
CA ASP A 123 8.80 0.77 0.32
C ASP A 123 9.98 -0.19 0.09
N ASP A 124 10.21 -1.13 1.01
CA ASP A 124 11.39 -2.01 1.01
C ASP A 124 11.57 -2.70 -0.36
N SER A 125 10.49 -3.23 -0.92
CA SER A 125 10.55 -3.95 -2.20
C SER A 125 10.96 -3.07 -3.38
N MET A 126 10.63 -1.78 -3.40
CA MET A 126 11.09 -0.89 -4.48
C MET A 126 12.52 -0.40 -4.25
N ILE A 127 12.94 -0.24 -2.99
CA ILE A 127 14.31 0.09 -2.62
C ILE A 127 15.25 -1.05 -3.04
N GLU A 128 14.87 -2.30 -2.75
CA GLU A 128 15.65 -3.48 -3.15
C GLU A 128 15.67 -3.72 -4.67
N PHE A 129 14.57 -3.37 -5.37
CA PHE A 129 14.51 -3.49 -6.82
C PHE A 129 15.40 -2.47 -7.52
N ALA A 130 15.43 -1.23 -7.09
CA ALA A 130 16.11 -0.14 -7.79
C ALA A 130 17.62 -0.36 -7.96
N GLY A 131 18.22 0.24 -8.97
CA GLY A 131 19.67 0.32 -9.14
C GLY A 131 20.32 1.23 -8.11
N LEU A 132 19.55 2.17 -7.53
CA LEU A 132 19.92 2.96 -6.37
C LEU A 132 18.74 3.06 -5.40
N GLY A 133 18.78 2.29 -4.34
CA GLY A 133 17.82 2.34 -3.23
C GLY A 133 18.21 3.38 -2.19
N VAL A 134 17.32 4.33 -1.93
CA VAL A 134 17.57 5.46 -1.02
C VAL A 134 16.62 5.42 0.16
N ALA A 135 17.14 5.32 1.38
CA ALA A 135 16.36 5.50 2.59
C ALA A 135 16.26 6.97 2.97
N MET A 136 15.04 7.43 3.29
CA MET A 136 14.83 8.76 3.86
C MET A 136 15.37 8.83 5.28
N GLY A 137 15.75 10.02 5.76
CA GLY A 137 16.30 10.21 7.10
C GLY A 137 15.34 9.84 8.24
N ASN A 138 14.04 9.81 7.97
CA ASN A 138 12.98 9.36 8.89
C ASN A 138 12.57 7.90 8.69
N SER A 139 13.42 7.09 8.06
CA SER A 139 13.13 5.67 7.80
C SER A 139 13.19 4.81 9.06
N ILE A 140 12.37 3.75 9.06
CA ILE A 140 12.45 2.69 10.06
C ILE A 140 13.78 1.92 9.95
N PRO A 141 14.28 1.30 11.06
CA PRO A 141 15.56 0.59 11.04
C PRO A 141 15.68 -0.54 10.01
N GLY A 142 14.57 -1.17 9.63
CA GLY A 142 14.52 -2.20 8.58
C GLY A 142 14.91 -1.62 7.22
N THR A 143 14.24 -0.57 6.81
CA THR A 143 14.45 0.12 5.53
C THR A 143 15.87 0.72 5.44
N LEU A 144 16.39 1.28 6.55
CA LEU A 144 17.79 1.77 6.59
C LEU A 144 18.84 0.70 6.30
N LYS A 145 18.55 -0.57 6.61
CA LYS A 145 19.51 -1.68 6.43
C LYS A 145 19.57 -2.19 4.99
N ILE A 146 18.52 -2.04 4.23
CA ILE A 146 18.42 -2.57 2.86
C ILE A 146 18.76 -1.53 1.80
N ALA A 147 18.73 -0.23 2.16
CA ALA A 147 19.04 0.86 1.23
C ALA A 147 20.54 0.97 0.98
N ASP A 148 20.91 1.33 -0.25
CA ASP A 148 22.29 1.59 -0.64
C ASP A 148 22.85 2.86 -0.01
N VAL A 149 21.99 3.88 0.12
CA VAL A 149 22.34 5.19 0.67
C VAL A 149 21.19 5.80 1.46
N THR A 150 21.51 6.84 2.24
CA THR A 150 20.53 7.62 3.00
C THR A 150 20.55 9.07 2.56
N THR A 151 19.39 9.71 2.55
CA THR A 151 19.21 11.15 2.33
C THR A 151 18.65 11.83 3.60
N ALA A 152 18.32 13.12 3.53
CA ALA A 152 17.64 13.83 4.61
C ALA A 152 16.20 13.32 4.79
N ASP A 153 15.56 13.72 5.88
CA ASP A 153 14.15 13.37 6.13
C ASP A 153 13.16 14.19 5.27
N ASN A 154 11.89 13.89 5.41
CA ASN A 154 10.80 14.56 4.67
C ASN A 154 10.64 16.04 5.04
N ASN A 155 11.09 16.50 6.21
CA ASN A 155 11.03 17.90 6.64
C ASN A 155 12.24 18.72 6.17
N HIS A 156 13.27 18.06 5.66
CA HIS A 156 14.54 18.65 5.24
C HIS A 156 14.85 18.39 3.76
N ASP A 157 13.80 18.28 2.94
CA ASP A 157 13.88 18.10 1.49
C ASP A 157 14.75 16.91 1.06
N GLY A 158 14.55 15.77 1.70
CA GLY A 158 15.32 14.56 1.43
C GLY A 158 15.22 14.06 -0.01
N VAL A 159 14.03 14.16 -0.62
CA VAL A 159 13.83 13.74 -2.02
C VAL A 159 14.60 14.66 -2.97
N GLY A 160 14.46 15.98 -2.84
CA GLY A 160 15.18 16.95 -3.67
C GLY A 160 16.69 16.77 -3.58
N LYS A 161 17.23 16.64 -2.36
CA LYS A 161 18.67 16.42 -2.13
C LYS A 161 19.19 15.13 -2.78
N ALA A 162 18.40 14.05 -2.76
CA ALA A 162 18.78 12.82 -3.42
C ALA A 162 18.82 13.00 -4.95
N ILE A 163 17.81 13.68 -5.53
CA ILE A 163 17.78 13.98 -6.98
C ILE A 163 18.98 14.85 -7.38
N GLU A 164 19.24 15.93 -6.65
CA GLU A 164 20.39 16.80 -6.92
C GLU A 164 21.71 16.06 -6.87
N LYS A 165 21.87 15.19 -5.87
CA LYS A 165 23.12 14.47 -5.65
C LYS A 165 23.37 13.33 -6.64
N TYR A 166 22.36 12.61 -7.04
CA TYR A 166 22.52 11.35 -7.76
C TYR A 166 22.01 11.40 -9.21
N VAL A 167 21.14 12.36 -9.56
CA VAL A 167 20.52 12.45 -10.89
C VAL A 167 20.99 13.68 -11.67
N LEU A 168 21.07 14.85 -11.03
CA LEU A 168 21.38 16.13 -11.66
C LEU A 168 22.88 16.48 -11.63
N LYS A 169 23.75 15.54 -11.89
CA LYS A 169 25.20 15.77 -11.96
C LYS A 169 25.60 16.49 -13.23
#